data_73baf17039f8ae2d76f795fca2747e6f
#
_entry.id   73baf17039f8ae2d76f795fca2747e6f
#
_cell.length_a   1.000
_cell.length_b   1.000
_cell.length_c   1.000
_cell.angle_alpha   90.00
_cell.angle_beta   90.00
_cell.angle_gamma   90.00
#
_symmetry.space_group_name_H-M   'P 1'
#
loop_
_entity.id
_entity.type
_entity.pdbx_description
1 polymer ?
#
loop_
_entity_poly.entity_id
_entity_poly.type
_entity_poly.pdbx_seq_one_letter_code
_entity_poly.pdbx_strand_id
1 'polypeptide(L)'
;MRPFIFAALVGAAFGAAALPAFADNTSPVGLWKNIDDKTGKPKAEIRISEANGVLQGRIEKLFRAPDQDQNPVCDKCEGADKGKPMVGLAIINGMKKEGDEYKGGTILDPEDGKVYKSKMKLVDDGKKLDVRGYVGVPMFGRSQTWVRQQ
;
A
#
# COMPACT_ATOMS: atom_id res chain seq x y z
N MET A 1 -2.83 -56.63 50.44
CA MET A 1 -3.65 -55.52 49.94
C MET A 1 -2.74 -54.36 49.59
N ARG A 2 -2.61 -54.07 48.30
CA ARG A 2 -1.84 -52.90 47.84
C ARG A 2 -2.85 -51.87 47.30
N PRO A 3 -2.87 -50.62 47.75
CA PRO A 3 -3.70 -49.60 47.16
C PRO A 3 -3.05 -49.09 45.88
N PHE A 4 -3.81 -49.12 44.80
CA PHE A 4 -3.48 -48.47 43.53
C PHE A 4 -3.71 -46.97 43.68
N ILE A 5 -2.63 -46.19 43.52
CA ILE A 5 -2.73 -44.75 43.47
C ILE A 5 -2.95 -44.36 41.99
N PHE A 6 -4.15 -43.84 41.68
CA PHE A 6 -4.43 -43.22 40.41
C PHE A 6 -3.83 -41.83 40.42
N ALA A 7 -2.78 -41.62 39.62
CA ALA A 7 -2.30 -40.27 39.31
C ALA A 7 -3.18 -39.65 38.23
N ALA A 8 -3.96 -38.67 38.62
CA ALA A 8 -4.70 -37.86 37.65
C ALA A 8 -3.75 -36.89 36.97
N LEU A 9 -3.49 -37.12 35.68
CA LEU A 9 -2.82 -36.14 34.80
C LEU A 9 -3.82 -35.01 34.48
N VAL A 10 -3.60 -33.86 35.13
CA VAL A 10 -4.25 -32.61 34.74
C VAL A 10 -3.49 -32.08 33.55
N GLY A 11 -4.04 -32.29 32.38
CA GLY A 11 -3.56 -31.64 31.15
C GLY A 11 -3.91 -30.17 31.18
N ALA A 12 -2.93 -29.30 31.41
CA ALA A 12 -3.11 -27.86 31.21
C ALA A 12 -3.15 -27.57 29.71
N ALA A 13 -4.33 -27.32 29.18
CA ALA A 13 -4.49 -26.80 27.84
C ALA A 13 -4.03 -25.33 27.84
N PHE A 14 -2.81 -25.08 27.36
CA PHE A 14 -2.36 -23.73 27.04
C PHE A 14 -3.14 -23.27 25.79
N GLY A 15 -4.24 -22.55 26.00
CA GLY A 15 -4.88 -21.82 24.93
C GLY A 15 -3.92 -20.70 24.45
N ALA A 16 -3.38 -20.87 23.26
CA ALA A 16 -2.63 -19.78 22.62
C ALA A 16 -3.63 -18.67 22.29
N ALA A 17 -3.68 -17.63 23.12
CA ALA A 17 -4.41 -16.41 22.77
C ALA A 17 -3.69 -15.76 21.60
N ALA A 18 -4.34 -15.72 20.42
CA ALA A 18 -3.86 -14.95 19.29
C ALA A 18 -3.88 -13.48 19.69
N LEU A 19 -2.70 -12.85 19.76
CA LEU A 19 -2.59 -11.40 19.95
C LEU A 19 -3.14 -10.70 18.71
N PRO A 20 -3.93 -9.61 18.86
CA PRO A 20 -4.34 -8.83 17.69
C PRO A 20 -3.11 -8.29 16.98
N ALA A 21 -3.03 -8.51 15.67
CA ALA A 21 -1.99 -7.94 14.85
C ALA A 21 -2.23 -6.44 14.75
N PHE A 22 -1.37 -5.64 15.37
CA PHE A 22 -1.35 -4.19 15.16
C PHE A 22 -0.71 -3.90 13.80
N ALA A 23 -1.28 -2.93 13.06
CA ALA A 23 -0.67 -2.45 11.84
C ALA A 23 0.74 -1.93 12.14
N ASP A 24 1.74 -2.38 11.39
CA ASP A 24 3.11 -1.90 11.50
C ASP A 24 3.23 -0.55 10.80
N ASN A 25 3.26 0.52 11.59
CA ASN A 25 3.40 1.88 11.08
C ASN A 25 4.86 2.29 10.80
N THR A 26 5.80 1.36 10.91
CA THR A 26 7.23 1.61 10.61
C THR A 26 7.60 1.31 9.15
N SER A 27 6.68 0.73 8.39
CA SER A 27 6.84 0.39 6.98
C SER A 27 5.68 0.94 6.16
N PRO A 28 5.89 1.30 4.88
CA PRO A 28 4.80 1.64 3.96
C PRO A 28 3.90 0.47 3.57
N VAL A 29 4.25 -0.75 3.91
CA VAL A 29 3.41 -1.92 3.65
C VAL A 29 2.05 -1.75 4.32
N GLY A 30 0.97 -1.90 3.56
CA GLY A 30 -0.38 -1.74 4.06
C GLY A 30 -1.34 -1.17 3.01
N LEU A 31 -2.52 -0.78 3.48
CA LEU A 31 -3.57 -0.18 2.65
C LEU A 31 -3.59 1.33 2.87
N TRP A 32 -3.62 2.07 1.78
CA TRP A 32 -3.55 3.52 1.77
C TRP A 32 -4.69 4.12 0.95
N LYS A 33 -5.21 5.24 1.44
CA LYS A 33 -6.18 6.05 0.69
C LYS A 33 -5.47 7.23 0.06
N ASN A 34 -5.52 7.29 -1.24
CA ASN A 34 -5.04 8.42 -2.03
C ASN A 34 -6.12 9.52 -2.00
N ILE A 35 -5.72 10.72 -1.64
CA ILE A 35 -6.62 11.88 -1.54
C ILE A 35 -6.31 12.84 -2.70
N ASP A 36 -7.35 13.26 -3.41
CA ASP A 36 -7.24 14.29 -4.44
C ASP A 36 -6.89 15.63 -3.78
N ASP A 37 -5.78 16.23 -4.17
CA ASP A 37 -5.29 17.49 -3.58
C ASP A 37 -6.11 18.72 -3.99
N LYS A 38 -6.92 18.61 -5.03
CA LYS A 38 -7.81 19.70 -5.48
C LYS A 38 -9.16 19.68 -4.78
N THR A 39 -9.72 18.49 -4.58
CA THR A 39 -11.08 18.32 -4.03
C THR A 39 -11.08 17.88 -2.56
N GLY A 40 -9.97 17.35 -2.05
CA GLY A 40 -9.89 16.75 -0.73
C GLY A 40 -10.62 15.41 -0.60
N LYS A 41 -11.13 14.87 -1.70
CA LYS A 41 -11.88 13.62 -1.72
C LYS A 41 -10.98 12.42 -2.01
N PRO A 42 -11.29 11.23 -1.47
CA PRO A 42 -10.54 10.03 -1.80
C PRO A 42 -10.73 9.66 -3.27
N LYS A 43 -9.63 9.25 -3.92
CA LYS A 43 -9.62 8.79 -5.32
C LYS A 43 -9.52 7.27 -5.42
N ALA A 44 -8.64 6.68 -4.62
CA ALA A 44 -8.34 5.25 -4.69
C ALA A 44 -7.83 4.72 -3.35
N GLU A 45 -7.95 3.43 -3.16
CA GLU A 45 -7.18 2.68 -2.18
C GLU A 45 -6.08 1.91 -2.88
N ILE A 46 -4.88 2.01 -2.34
CA ILE A 46 -3.67 1.38 -2.87
C ILE A 46 -3.09 0.45 -1.82
N ARG A 47 -2.88 -0.81 -2.21
CA ARG A 47 -2.19 -1.80 -1.39
C ARG A 47 -0.71 -1.79 -1.72
N ILE A 48 0.12 -1.45 -0.73
CA ILE A 48 1.57 -1.57 -0.83
C ILE A 48 2.00 -2.89 -0.21
N SER A 49 2.78 -3.66 -0.94
CA SER A 49 3.38 -4.92 -0.53
C SER A 49 4.89 -4.89 -0.74
N GLU A 50 5.58 -5.80 -0.08
CA GLU A 50 7.04 -5.94 -0.16
C GLU A 50 7.42 -7.36 -0.55
N ALA A 51 8.39 -7.47 -1.47
CA ALA A 51 9.02 -8.74 -1.82
C ALA A 51 10.53 -8.49 -1.98
N ASN A 52 11.34 -9.22 -1.20
CA ASN A 52 12.81 -9.12 -1.24
C ASN A 52 13.34 -7.69 -1.06
N GLY A 53 12.74 -6.92 -0.16
CA GLY A 53 13.12 -5.54 0.13
C GLY A 53 12.63 -4.50 -0.88
N VAL A 54 11.84 -4.90 -1.87
CA VAL A 54 11.29 -4.02 -2.90
C VAL A 54 9.80 -3.83 -2.70
N LEU A 55 9.37 -2.57 -2.64
CA LEU A 55 7.96 -2.23 -2.50
C LEU A 55 7.29 -2.09 -3.86
N GLN A 56 6.05 -2.60 -3.93
CA GLN A 56 5.13 -2.46 -5.04
C GLN A 56 3.77 -1.99 -4.52
N GLY A 57 3.07 -1.17 -5.28
CA GLY A 57 1.72 -0.72 -4.94
C GLY A 57 0.74 -0.98 -6.08
N ARG A 58 -0.44 -1.51 -5.73
CA ARG A 58 -1.53 -1.76 -6.68
C ARG A 58 -2.80 -1.05 -6.25
N ILE A 59 -3.55 -0.57 -7.22
CA ILE A 59 -4.90 -0.05 -6.96
C ILE A 59 -5.79 -1.21 -6.56
N GLU A 60 -6.41 -1.12 -5.40
CA GLU A 60 -7.33 -2.13 -4.88
C GLU A 60 -8.78 -1.70 -5.01
N LYS A 61 -9.05 -0.38 -4.95
CA LYS A 61 -10.37 0.19 -5.05
C LYS A 61 -10.31 1.60 -5.64
N LEU A 62 -11.34 1.97 -6.41
CA LEU A 62 -11.55 3.32 -6.90
C LEU A 62 -12.80 3.92 -6.26
N PHE A 63 -12.72 5.22 -5.95
CA PHE A 63 -13.86 6.01 -5.47
C PHE A 63 -14.37 6.86 -6.64
N ARG A 64 -15.46 6.41 -7.26
CA ARG A 64 -16.06 7.08 -8.41
C ARG A 64 -17.50 7.39 -8.13
N ALA A 65 -18.00 8.50 -8.73
CA ALA A 65 -19.40 8.86 -8.66
C ALA A 65 -20.27 7.78 -9.33
N PRO A 66 -21.54 7.60 -8.89
CA PRO A 66 -22.39 6.54 -9.42
C PRO A 66 -22.66 6.63 -10.94
N ASP A 67 -22.56 7.84 -11.52
CA ASP A 67 -22.73 8.08 -12.94
C ASP A 67 -21.46 7.88 -13.77
N GLN A 68 -20.33 7.62 -13.13
CA GLN A 68 -19.07 7.33 -13.79
C GLN A 68 -18.89 5.83 -14.02
N ASP A 69 -18.03 5.46 -14.97
CA ASP A 69 -17.63 4.09 -15.19
C ASP A 69 -17.02 3.52 -13.90
N GLN A 70 -17.60 2.44 -13.37
CA GLN A 70 -17.12 1.80 -12.13
C GLN A 70 -15.96 0.82 -12.37
N ASN A 71 -15.69 0.46 -13.63
CA ASN A 71 -14.64 -0.47 -14.02
C ASN A 71 -13.77 0.13 -15.14
N PRO A 72 -13.14 1.29 -14.91
CA PRO A 72 -12.35 1.92 -15.95
C PRO A 72 -11.08 1.12 -16.25
N VAL A 73 -10.62 1.27 -17.49
CA VAL A 73 -9.34 0.72 -17.93
C VAL A 73 -8.34 1.86 -18.15
N CYS A 74 -7.05 1.54 -18.15
CA CYS A 74 -6.02 2.54 -18.42
C CYS A 74 -5.86 2.77 -19.92
N ASP A 75 -6.66 3.65 -20.49
CA ASP A 75 -6.64 3.99 -21.91
C ASP A 75 -5.36 4.71 -22.33
N LYS A 76 -4.81 5.50 -21.43
CA LYS A 76 -3.63 6.34 -21.68
C LYS A 76 -2.32 5.67 -21.33
N CYS A 77 -2.36 4.50 -20.65
CA CYS A 77 -1.17 3.73 -20.36
C CYS A 77 -0.47 3.25 -21.64
N GLU A 78 0.82 3.06 -21.55
CA GLU A 78 1.65 2.56 -22.64
C GLU A 78 2.06 1.10 -22.40
N GLY A 79 2.45 0.42 -23.49
CA GLY A 79 2.98 -0.94 -23.43
C GLY A 79 1.97 -1.94 -22.85
N ALA A 80 2.45 -2.79 -21.95
CA ALA A 80 1.67 -3.87 -21.37
C ALA A 80 0.48 -3.39 -20.50
N ASP A 81 0.53 -2.18 -19.99
CA ASP A 81 -0.51 -1.63 -19.11
C ASP A 81 -1.68 -0.99 -19.86
N LYS A 82 -1.51 -0.76 -21.17
CA LYS A 82 -2.56 -0.17 -21.99
C LYS A 82 -3.80 -1.06 -22.02
N GLY A 83 -4.93 -0.48 -21.65
CA GLY A 83 -6.22 -1.17 -21.63
C GLY A 83 -6.43 -2.11 -20.46
N LYS A 84 -5.48 -2.22 -19.54
CA LYS A 84 -5.68 -3.01 -18.32
C LYS A 84 -6.71 -2.33 -17.39
N PRO A 85 -7.49 -3.11 -16.64
CA PRO A 85 -8.34 -2.56 -15.60
C PRO A 85 -7.49 -1.71 -14.61
N MET A 86 -8.02 -0.58 -14.21
CA MET A 86 -7.33 0.24 -13.20
C MET A 86 -7.28 -0.45 -11.84
N VAL A 87 -8.34 -1.16 -11.45
CA VAL A 87 -8.28 -2.02 -10.26
C VAL A 87 -7.36 -3.21 -10.53
N GLY A 88 -6.37 -3.38 -9.70
CA GLY A 88 -5.30 -4.37 -9.86
C GLY A 88 -4.05 -3.84 -10.55
N LEU A 89 -4.09 -2.64 -11.12
CA LEU A 89 -2.97 -2.04 -11.82
C LEU A 89 -1.83 -1.72 -10.84
N ALA A 90 -0.61 -2.16 -11.17
CA ALA A 90 0.58 -1.81 -10.42
C ALA A 90 0.97 -0.37 -10.74
N ILE A 91 0.84 0.52 -9.77
CA ILE A 91 1.17 1.95 -9.95
C ILE A 91 2.47 2.36 -9.25
N ILE A 92 2.90 1.64 -8.22
CA ILE A 92 4.20 1.85 -7.59
C ILE A 92 5.06 0.61 -7.83
N ASN A 93 6.27 0.83 -8.32
CA ASN A 93 7.21 -0.24 -8.62
C ASN A 93 8.63 0.13 -8.19
N GLY A 94 9.37 -0.87 -7.70
CA GLY A 94 10.81 -0.77 -7.53
C GLY A 94 11.28 0.12 -6.38
N MET A 95 10.46 0.45 -5.41
CA MET A 95 10.84 1.31 -4.30
C MET A 95 11.66 0.54 -3.27
N LYS A 96 12.81 1.09 -2.89
CA LYS A 96 13.72 0.50 -1.90
C LYS A 96 13.99 1.48 -0.77
N LYS A 97 14.12 0.94 0.43
CA LYS A 97 14.48 1.74 1.61
C LYS A 97 15.88 2.30 1.47
N GLU A 98 16.01 3.60 1.66
CA GLU A 98 17.26 4.33 1.68
C GLU A 98 17.22 5.40 2.78
N GLY A 99 17.82 5.10 3.93
CA GLY A 99 17.68 5.91 5.13
C GLY A 99 16.25 5.89 5.67
N ASP A 100 15.65 7.05 5.81
CA ASP A 100 14.26 7.23 6.26
C ASP A 100 13.25 7.39 5.09
N GLU A 101 13.71 7.23 3.86
CA GLU A 101 12.89 7.33 2.65
C GLU A 101 12.90 6.01 1.88
N TYR A 102 12.01 5.92 0.92
CA TYR A 102 11.94 4.85 -0.08
C TYR A 102 12.10 5.48 -1.45
N LYS A 103 13.08 5.04 -2.22
CA LYS A 103 13.54 5.67 -3.47
C LYS A 103 13.83 4.65 -4.56
N GLY A 104 14.21 5.17 -5.72
CA GLY A 104 14.70 4.40 -6.86
C GLY A 104 13.62 3.69 -7.65
N GLY A 105 12.36 3.91 -7.30
CA GLY A 105 11.23 3.36 -8.01
C GLY A 105 10.51 4.35 -8.90
N THR A 106 9.34 3.91 -9.38
CA THR A 106 8.48 4.67 -10.27
C THR A 106 7.04 4.70 -9.76
N ILE A 107 6.32 5.71 -10.19
CA ILE A 107 4.87 5.80 -10.02
C ILE A 107 4.21 6.03 -11.38
N LEU A 108 3.19 5.23 -11.67
CA LEU A 108 2.31 5.39 -12.83
C LEU A 108 1.12 6.24 -12.43
N ASP A 109 0.88 7.31 -13.15
CA ASP A 109 -0.38 8.05 -13.05
C ASP A 109 -1.36 7.50 -14.09
N PRO A 110 -2.42 6.78 -13.68
CA PRO A 110 -3.34 6.18 -14.64
C PRO A 110 -4.23 7.21 -15.35
N GLU A 111 -4.29 8.45 -14.87
CA GLU A 111 -5.07 9.51 -15.51
C GLU A 111 -4.39 10.07 -16.75
N ASP A 112 -3.06 10.18 -16.73
CA ASP A 112 -2.29 10.63 -17.90
C ASP A 112 -1.52 9.51 -18.61
N GLY A 113 -1.45 8.33 -17.98
CA GLY A 113 -0.74 7.17 -18.51
C GLY A 113 0.78 7.26 -18.42
N LYS A 114 1.31 8.26 -17.75
CA LYS A 114 2.76 8.49 -17.65
C LYS A 114 3.34 7.85 -16.42
N VAL A 115 4.60 7.43 -16.55
CA VAL A 115 5.42 6.87 -15.47
C VAL A 115 6.44 7.92 -15.04
N TYR A 116 6.44 8.22 -13.75
CA TYR A 116 7.35 9.18 -13.13
C TYR A 116 8.33 8.46 -12.22
N LYS A 117 9.51 9.03 -12.02
CA LYS A 117 10.37 8.65 -10.90
C LYS A 117 9.65 8.97 -9.60
N SER A 118 9.86 8.16 -8.57
CA SER A 118 9.15 8.35 -7.31
C SER A 118 10.03 8.12 -6.10
N LYS A 119 9.67 8.83 -5.04
CA LYS A 119 10.14 8.57 -3.68
C LYS A 119 8.99 8.72 -2.70
N MET A 120 9.11 8.04 -1.57
CA MET A 120 8.08 8.04 -0.52
C MET A 120 8.73 8.21 0.85
N LYS A 121 7.98 8.79 1.77
CA LYS A 121 8.38 8.92 3.16
C LYS A 121 7.18 8.79 4.08
N LEU A 122 7.33 7.97 5.13
CA LEU A 122 6.35 7.92 6.20
C LEU A 122 6.41 9.20 7.03
N VAL A 123 5.26 9.77 7.31
CA VAL A 123 5.10 10.96 8.15
C VAL A 123 3.97 10.74 9.14
N ASP A 124 3.83 11.62 10.13
CA ASP A 124 2.79 11.54 11.15
C ASP A 124 2.73 10.15 11.84
N ASP A 125 3.87 9.73 12.40
CA ASP A 125 4.03 8.43 13.08
C ASP A 125 3.58 7.23 12.22
N GLY A 126 3.82 7.31 10.91
CA GLY A 126 3.46 6.26 9.96
C GLY A 126 1.98 6.21 9.58
N LYS A 127 1.17 7.17 10.03
CA LYS A 127 -0.25 7.26 9.67
C LYS A 127 -0.47 7.83 8.29
N LYS A 128 0.51 8.55 7.78
CA LYS A 128 0.50 9.17 6.46
C LYS A 128 1.74 8.80 5.67
N LEU A 129 1.62 8.81 4.35
CA LEU A 129 2.70 8.55 3.42
C LEU A 129 2.76 9.69 2.41
N ASP A 130 3.86 10.42 2.43
CA ASP A 130 4.15 11.38 1.38
C ASP A 130 4.70 10.64 0.16
N VAL A 131 4.04 10.79 -0.97
CA VAL A 131 4.40 10.16 -2.24
C VAL A 131 4.70 11.26 -3.24
N ARG A 132 5.94 11.28 -3.76
CA ARG A 132 6.38 12.26 -4.72
C ARG A 132 6.70 11.60 -6.06
N GLY A 133 6.05 12.08 -7.11
CA GLY A 133 6.40 11.77 -8.49
C GLY A 133 7.17 12.95 -9.10
N TYR A 134 8.23 12.68 -9.86
CA TYR A 134 9.06 13.73 -10.43
C TYR A 134 9.69 13.33 -11.77
N VAL A 135 10.13 14.34 -12.52
CA VAL A 135 10.85 14.18 -13.78
C VAL A 135 12.28 14.69 -13.59
N GLY A 136 13.26 13.85 -13.87
CA GLY A 136 14.67 14.18 -13.72
C GLY A 136 15.12 14.20 -12.27
N VAL A 137 14.92 15.32 -11.59
CA VAL A 137 15.29 15.52 -10.18
C VAL A 137 14.05 15.77 -9.31
N PRO A 138 14.11 15.45 -8.00
CA PRO A 138 12.93 15.58 -7.11
C PRO A 138 12.33 16.99 -7.03
N MET A 139 13.11 18.03 -7.33
CA MET A 139 12.64 19.41 -7.37
C MET A 139 11.51 19.62 -8.40
N PHE A 140 11.56 18.90 -9.54
CA PHE A 140 10.56 18.99 -10.60
C PHE A 140 9.51 17.90 -10.47
N GLY A 141 8.75 17.97 -9.40
CA GLY A 141 7.76 16.98 -9.10
C GLY A 141 6.57 17.51 -8.32
N ARG A 142 5.69 16.59 -7.99
CA ARG A 142 4.47 16.83 -7.24
C ARG A 142 4.33 15.79 -6.14
N SER A 143 3.96 16.25 -4.95
CA SER A 143 3.71 15.38 -3.81
C SER A 143 2.22 15.22 -3.55
N GLN A 144 1.88 14.03 -3.10
CA GLN A 144 0.56 13.70 -2.54
C GLN A 144 0.76 13.11 -1.16
N THR A 145 -0.20 13.32 -0.29
CA THR A 145 -0.24 12.67 1.02
C THR A 145 -1.31 11.60 1.02
N TRP A 146 -0.91 10.35 1.24
CA TRP A 146 -1.83 9.23 1.38
C TRP A 146 -2.09 8.95 2.85
N VAL A 147 -3.28 8.47 3.16
CA VAL A 147 -3.71 8.20 4.54
C VAL A 147 -3.81 6.71 4.76
N ARG A 148 -3.11 6.21 5.79
CA ARG A 148 -3.11 4.79 6.14
C ARG A 148 -4.51 4.32 6.54
N GLN A 149 -4.93 3.22 5.95
CA GLN A 149 -6.17 2.52 6.29
C GLN A 149 -5.92 1.26 7.13
N GLN A 150 -4.81 0.60 6.86
CA GLN A 150 -4.36 -0.59 7.58
C GLN A 150 -2.84 -0.70 7.58
#